data_4e303e0721607d4cc450502ffea2600a
#
_entry.id   4e303e0721607d4cc450502ffea2600a
#
_cell.length_a   1.000
_cell.length_b   1.000
_cell.length_c   1.000
_cell.angle_alpha   90.00
_cell.angle_beta   90.00
_cell.angle_gamma   90.00
#
_symmetry.space_group_name_H-M   'P 1'
#
loop_
_entity.id
_entity.type
_entity.pdbx_description
1 polymer ?
#
loop_
_entity_poly.entity_id
_entity_poly.type
_entity_poly.pdbx_seq_one_letter_code
_entity_poly.pdbx_strand_id
1 'polypeptide(L)'
;MSPSTIWFKIGEVARQLELSVETIRMYEREGLLLVHKTESGQRLFNQADVHWMTCIRRLITERGLNLEGIRRMLALLPCWELQQCSSTDRENCPAYLNATRPCWMIKSQLAGACKTLPCRECKVYQSAQHCDNLKELLRRHQMNTWQQTPLAMTPHEASPARLNKSDEVL
;
A
#
# COMPACT_ATOMS: atom_id res chain seq x y z
N MET A 1 -1.04 24.82 19.98
CA MET A 1 -0.43 23.80 20.86
C MET A 1 -0.64 22.45 20.19
N SER A 2 0.40 21.86 19.64
CA SER A 2 0.29 20.49 19.07
C SER A 2 -0.03 19.53 20.21
N PRO A 3 -1.03 18.64 20.08
CA PRO A 3 -1.30 17.67 21.12
C PRO A 3 -0.04 16.82 21.30
N SER A 4 0.42 16.69 22.56
CA SER A 4 1.58 15.87 22.89
C SER A 4 1.28 14.43 22.45
N THR A 5 2.03 13.92 21.48
CA THR A 5 1.87 12.55 21.01
C THR A 5 2.21 11.60 22.14
N ILE A 6 1.25 10.79 22.57
CA ILE A 6 1.46 9.74 23.57
C ILE A 6 2.22 8.59 22.91
N TRP A 7 3.30 8.14 23.54
CA TRP A 7 4.14 7.06 23.08
C TRP A 7 4.06 5.84 23.99
N PHE A 8 3.91 4.68 23.41
CA PHE A 8 3.83 3.38 24.07
C PHE A 8 5.07 2.56 23.78
N LYS A 9 5.53 1.80 24.78
CA LYS A 9 6.58 0.78 24.60
C LYS A 9 6.00 -0.49 23.97
N ILE A 10 6.83 -1.28 23.30
CA ILE A 10 6.39 -2.51 22.63
C ILE A 10 5.63 -3.48 23.54
N GLY A 11 6.05 -3.63 24.81
CA GLY A 11 5.38 -4.49 25.78
C GLY A 11 3.99 -3.99 26.18
N GLU A 12 3.76 -2.68 26.18
CA GLU A 12 2.45 -2.08 26.46
C GLU A 12 1.50 -2.33 25.31
N VAL A 13 1.96 -2.12 24.09
CA VAL A 13 1.20 -2.39 22.87
C VAL A 13 0.87 -3.88 22.73
N ALA A 14 1.84 -4.76 23.03
CA ALA A 14 1.64 -6.20 22.99
C ALA A 14 0.51 -6.64 23.93
N ARG A 15 0.49 -6.12 25.17
CA ARG A 15 -0.60 -6.39 26.13
C ARG A 15 -1.94 -5.80 25.67
N GLN A 16 -1.95 -4.56 25.19
CA GLN A 16 -3.15 -3.88 24.75
C GLN A 16 -3.84 -4.59 23.56
N LEU A 17 -3.05 -5.13 22.64
CA LEU A 17 -3.55 -5.79 21.43
C LEU A 17 -3.62 -7.31 21.57
N GLU A 18 -3.26 -7.87 22.72
CA GLU A 18 -3.16 -9.33 22.93
C GLU A 18 -2.29 -10.00 21.83
N LEU A 19 -1.18 -9.34 21.48
CA LEU A 19 -0.19 -9.83 20.52
C LEU A 19 1.11 -10.17 21.23
N SER A 20 1.87 -11.10 20.66
CA SER A 20 3.25 -11.29 21.12
C SER A 20 4.14 -10.14 20.67
N VAL A 21 5.16 -9.80 21.43
CA VAL A 21 6.20 -8.84 21.04
C VAL A 21 6.85 -9.27 19.73
N GLU A 22 7.01 -10.57 19.50
CA GLU A 22 7.59 -11.11 18.28
C GLU A 22 6.67 -10.90 17.07
N THR A 23 5.34 -10.96 17.23
CA THR A 23 4.38 -10.61 16.17
C THR A 23 4.54 -9.15 15.75
N ILE A 24 4.70 -8.23 16.70
CA ILE A 24 4.89 -6.81 16.39
C ILE A 24 6.21 -6.59 15.65
N ARG A 25 7.29 -7.26 16.08
CA ARG A 25 8.59 -7.23 15.40
C ARG A 25 8.51 -7.86 13.99
N MET A 26 7.70 -8.89 13.81
CA MET A 26 7.45 -9.48 12.50
C MET A 26 6.77 -8.46 11.57
N TYR A 27 5.76 -7.72 12.02
CA TYR A 27 5.13 -6.67 11.20
C TYR A 27 6.14 -5.58 10.78
N GLU A 28 7.09 -5.22 11.66
CA GLU A 28 8.19 -4.30 11.33
C GLU A 28 9.12 -4.92 10.27
N ARG A 29 9.60 -6.15 10.46
CA ARG A 29 10.49 -6.85 9.51
C ARG A 29 9.84 -7.01 8.13
N GLU A 30 8.55 -7.31 8.11
CA GLU A 30 7.78 -7.47 6.88
C GLU A 30 7.40 -6.15 6.21
N GLY A 31 7.83 -5.02 6.78
CA GLY A 31 7.60 -3.68 6.24
C GLY A 31 6.15 -3.20 6.30
N LEU A 32 5.30 -3.87 7.06
CA LEU A 32 3.92 -3.43 7.28
C LEU A 32 3.84 -2.29 8.29
N LEU A 33 4.81 -2.20 9.19
CA LEU A 33 4.87 -1.23 10.28
C LEU A 33 6.19 -0.47 10.26
N LEU A 34 6.11 0.86 10.19
CA LEU A 34 7.26 1.74 10.38
C LEU A 34 7.31 2.19 11.85
N VAL A 35 8.37 1.81 12.54
CA VAL A 35 8.51 2.07 13.98
C VAL A 35 9.35 3.31 14.24
N HIS A 36 8.92 4.14 15.18
CA HIS A 36 9.78 5.19 15.72
C HIS A 36 10.81 4.56 16.65
N LYS A 37 12.09 4.90 16.47
CA LYS A 37 13.19 4.46 17.34
C LYS A 37 13.82 5.67 18.01
N THR A 38 14.02 5.59 19.33
CA THR A 38 14.82 6.57 20.05
C THR A 38 16.30 6.44 19.66
N GLU A 39 17.11 7.39 20.08
CA GLU A 39 18.59 7.32 19.91
C GLU A 39 19.19 6.05 20.55
N SER A 40 18.61 5.59 21.66
CA SER A 40 19.00 4.32 22.31
C SER A 40 18.46 3.07 21.60
N GLY A 41 17.76 3.21 20.47
CA GLY A 41 17.20 2.09 19.70
C GLY A 41 15.89 1.53 20.25
N GLN A 42 15.29 2.16 21.28
CA GLN A 42 14.01 1.73 21.83
C GLN A 42 12.88 2.00 20.84
N ARG A 43 12.02 0.99 20.62
CA ARG A 43 10.82 1.09 19.80
C ARG A 43 9.70 1.78 20.52
N LEU A 44 9.14 2.81 19.90
CA LEU A 44 8.01 3.58 20.42
C LEU A 44 6.88 3.58 19.35
N PHE A 45 5.66 3.53 19.83
CA PHE A 45 4.44 3.46 19.05
C PHE A 45 3.46 4.55 19.50
N ASN A 46 2.81 5.19 18.56
CA ASN A 46 1.72 6.12 18.87
C ASN A 46 0.35 5.45 18.66
N GLN A 47 -0.73 6.17 18.92
CA GLN A 47 -2.09 5.65 18.77
C GLN A 47 -2.42 5.21 17.34
N ALA A 48 -1.88 5.89 16.32
CA ALA A 48 -2.09 5.50 14.93
C ALA A 48 -1.39 4.16 14.60
N ASP A 49 -0.22 3.90 15.18
CA ASP A 49 0.47 2.62 15.04
C ASP A 49 -0.33 1.48 15.69
N VAL A 50 -0.89 1.73 16.89
CA VAL A 50 -1.75 0.77 17.60
C VAL A 50 -2.99 0.44 16.78
N HIS A 51 -3.66 1.46 16.25
CA HIS A 51 -4.80 1.29 15.36
C HIS A 51 -4.44 0.48 14.11
N TRP A 52 -3.33 0.81 13.46
CA TRP A 52 -2.86 0.11 12.27
C TRP A 52 -2.55 -1.38 12.55
N MET A 53 -1.93 -1.70 13.68
CA MET A 53 -1.69 -3.10 14.06
C MET A 53 -3.00 -3.87 14.28
N THR A 54 -4.02 -3.21 14.84
CA THR A 54 -5.38 -3.78 14.94
C THR A 54 -5.95 -4.07 13.54
N CYS A 55 -5.77 -3.16 12.59
CA CYS A 55 -6.18 -3.34 11.20
C CYS A 55 -5.46 -4.52 10.54
N ILE A 56 -4.14 -4.63 10.69
CA ILE A 56 -3.36 -5.76 10.15
C ILE A 56 -3.90 -7.08 10.71
N ARG A 57 -4.13 -7.15 12.01
CA ARG A 57 -4.69 -8.35 12.65
C ARG A 57 -6.04 -8.73 12.03
N ARG A 58 -6.96 -7.76 11.89
CA ARG A 58 -8.28 -7.98 11.26
C ARG A 58 -8.17 -8.45 9.81
N LEU A 59 -7.28 -7.87 9.03
CA LEU A 59 -7.03 -8.30 7.65
C LEU A 59 -6.58 -9.75 7.58
N ILE A 60 -5.77 -10.21 8.54
CA ILE A 60 -5.30 -11.59 8.61
C ILE A 60 -6.42 -12.53 9.10
N THR A 61 -7.05 -12.22 10.24
CA THR A 61 -7.96 -13.14 10.93
C THR A 61 -9.37 -13.16 10.35
N GLU A 62 -9.89 -12.01 9.92
CA GLU A 62 -11.27 -11.89 9.45
C GLU A 62 -11.38 -11.89 7.92
N ARG A 63 -10.32 -11.41 7.22
CA ARG A 63 -10.32 -11.31 5.75
C ARG A 63 -9.43 -12.36 5.07
N GLY A 64 -8.74 -13.19 5.83
CA GLY A 64 -7.91 -14.28 5.32
C GLY A 64 -6.69 -13.82 4.52
N LEU A 65 -6.26 -12.56 4.67
CA LEU A 65 -5.07 -12.07 3.98
C LEU A 65 -3.80 -12.56 4.70
N ASN A 66 -2.81 -12.97 3.94
CA ASN A 66 -1.46 -13.16 4.46
C ASN A 66 -0.65 -11.85 4.36
N LEU A 67 0.53 -11.82 4.97
CA LEU A 67 1.39 -10.62 5.01
C LEU A 67 1.78 -10.12 3.61
N GLU A 68 2.02 -11.04 2.66
CA GLU A 68 2.31 -10.68 1.27
C GLU A 68 1.09 -10.04 0.58
N GLY A 69 -0.10 -10.57 0.79
CA GLY A 69 -1.34 -9.99 0.28
C GLY A 69 -1.56 -8.57 0.80
N ILE A 70 -1.29 -8.33 2.10
CA ILE A 70 -1.37 -7.00 2.69
C ILE A 70 -0.33 -6.07 2.05
N ARG A 71 0.92 -6.51 1.87
CA ARG A 71 1.97 -5.72 1.19
C ARG A 71 1.56 -5.31 -0.22
N ARG A 72 1.03 -6.25 -1.00
CA ARG A 72 0.58 -5.96 -2.38
C ARG A 72 -0.59 -5.01 -2.40
N MET A 73 -1.55 -5.17 -1.49
CA MET A 73 -2.66 -4.24 -1.34
C MET A 73 -2.17 -2.82 -1.03
N LEU A 74 -1.20 -2.68 -0.12
CA LEU A 74 -0.61 -1.38 0.22
C LEU A 74 0.22 -0.78 -0.91
N ALA A 75 0.79 -1.60 -1.78
CA ALA A 75 1.52 -1.15 -2.97
C ALA A 75 0.60 -0.50 -4.03
N LEU A 76 -0.71 -0.78 -3.97
CA LEU A 76 -1.71 -0.19 -4.87
C LEU A 76 -2.20 1.20 -4.42
N LEU A 77 -1.74 1.72 -3.28
CA LEU A 77 -2.11 3.06 -2.83
C LEU A 77 -1.71 4.11 -3.87
N PRO A 78 -2.59 5.06 -4.21
CA PRO A 78 -2.34 6.10 -5.21
C PRO A 78 -1.36 7.16 -4.67
N CYS A 79 -0.10 6.76 -4.48
CA CYS A 79 0.94 7.60 -3.88
C CYS A 79 1.17 8.90 -4.65
N TRP A 80 0.99 8.87 -5.97
CA TRP A 80 1.15 10.04 -6.86
C TRP A 80 0.08 11.11 -6.66
N GLU A 81 -1.11 10.75 -6.19
CA GLU A 81 -2.17 11.71 -5.84
C GLU A 81 -1.98 12.23 -4.42
N LEU A 82 -1.68 11.33 -3.49
CA LEU A 82 -1.50 11.67 -2.08
C LEU A 82 -0.29 12.59 -1.83
N GLN A 83 0.76 12.47 -2.67
CA GLN A 83 1.98 13.29 -2.59
C GLN A 83 2.09 14.33 -3.70
N GLN A 84 1.08 14.48 -4.57
CA GLN A 84 1.12 15.41 -5.70
C GLN A 84 2.42 15.28 -6.52
N CYS A 85 2.76 14.05 -6.85
CA CYS A 85 3.96 13.71 -7.59
C CYS A 85 3.92 14.28 -9.01
N SER A 86 5.03 14.86 -9.50
CA SER A 86 5.12 15.35 -10.89
C SER A 86 5.05 14.20 -11.90
N SER A 87 4.67 14.48 -13.15
CA SER A 87 4.68 13.48 -14.23
C SER A 87 6.06 12.90 -14.47
N THR A 88 7.08 13.75 -14.47
CA THR A 88 8.49 13.36 -14.66
C THR A 88 8.98 12.42 -13.55
N ASP A 89 8.62 12.69 -12.29
CA ASP A 89 8.97 11.81 -11.18
C ASP A 89 8.26 10.45 -11.29
N ARG A 90 7.03 10.42 -11.78
CA ARG A 90 6.23 9.19 -11.95
C ARG A 90 6.80 8.24 -13.00
N GLU A 91 7.20 8.78 -14.15
CA GLU A 91 7.71 8.00 -15.29
C GLU A 91 8.91 7.12 -14.93
N ASN A 92 9.70 7.55 -13.94
CA ASN A 92 10.90 6.85 -13.48
C ASN A 92 10.77 6.26 -12.07
N CYS A 93 9.57 6.31 -11.47
CA CYS A 93 9.38 5.86 -10.09
C CYS A 93 9.00 4.38 -10.01
N PRO A 94 9.84 3.52 -9.41
CA PRO A 94 9.54 2.09 -9.31
C PRO A 94 8.29 1.79 -8.48
N ALA A 95 7.92 2.66 -7.53
CA ALA A 95 6.68 2.50 -6.78
C ALA A 95 5.42 2.79 -7.62
N TYR A 96 5.54 3.61 -8.65
CA TYR A 96 4.47 3.88 -9.60
C TYR A 96 4.38 2.79 -10.67
N LEU A 97 5.53 2.36 -11.19
CA LEU A 97 5.61 1.40 -12.29
C LEU A 97 5.39 -0.05 -11.85
N ASN A 98 5.79 -0.40 -10.62
CA ASN A 98 5.78 -1.76 -10.10
C ASN A 98 5.06 -1.84 -8.74
N ALA A 99 3.76 -2.04 -8.73
CA ALA A 99 2.94 -2.17 -7.52
C ALA A 99 3.16 -3.52 -6.78
N THR A 100 4.41 -3.91 -6.54
CA THR A 100 4.74 -5.15 -5.83
C THR A 100 5.02 -4.94 -4.34
N ARG A 101 5.54 -3.75 -3.98
CA ARG A 101 5.87 -3.37 -2.60
C ARG A 101 5.47 -1.93 -2.34
N PRO A 102 5.02 -1.60 -1.11
CA PRO A 102 4.77 -0.22 -0.72
C PRO A 102 6.01 0.65 -0.89
N CYS A 103 5.82 1.91 -1.26
CA CYS A 103 6.91 2.84 -1.56
C CYS A 103 7.94 2.99 -0.41
N TRP A 104 7.52 2.91 0.83
CA TRP A 104 8.45 2.99 1.97
C TRP A 104 9.39 1.80 2.11
N MET A 105 9.08 0.64 1.51
CA MET A 105 9.97 -0.53 1.49
C MET A 105 11.06 -0.41 0.42
N ILE A 106 10.86 0.44 -0.59
CA ILE A 106 11.80 0.67 -1.69
C ILE A 106 12.29 2.12 -1.71
N LYS A 107 12.29 2.78 -0.56
CA LYS A 107 12.58 4.21 -0.41
C LYS A 107 13.91 4.64 -1.08
N SER A 108 14.95 3.83 -1.00
CA SER A 108 16.26 4.13 -1.61
C SER A 108 16.21 4.27 -3.14
N GLN A 109 15.19 3.68 -3.77
CA GLN A 109 14.99 3.67 -5.23
C GLN A 109 14.05 4.79 -5.70
N LEU A 110 13.40 5.51 -4.76
CA LEU A 110 12.45 6.57 -5.10
C LEU A 110 13.17 7.83 -5.60
N ALA A 111 12.45 8.63 -6.38
CA ALA A 111 12.88 9.94 -6.88
C ALA A 111 12.18 11.09 -6.15
N GLY A 112 12.62 12.31 -6.43
CA GLY A 112 11.99 13.55 -5.97
C GLY A 112 11.85 13.64 -4.45
N ALA A 113 10.79 14.29 -4.01
CA ALA A 113 10.48 14.52 -2.60
C ALA A 113 10.29 13.23 -1.78
N CYS A 114 9.84 12.14 -2.42
CA CYS A 114 9.63 10.86 -1.75
C CYS A 114 10.92 10.23 -1.23
N LYS A 115 12.08 10.57 -1.81
CA LYS A 115 13.38 10.07 -1.36
C LYS A 115 13.81 10.65 -0.02
N THR A 116 13.51 11.92 0.22
CA THR A 116 13.97 12.68 1.40
C THR A 116 12.94 12.71 2.53
N LEU A 117 11.65 12.79 2.20
CA LEU A 117 10.58 12.88 3.19
C LEU A 117 10.57 11.67 4.14
N PRO A 118 10.49 11.87 5.48
CA PRO A 118 10.32 10.77 6.42
C PRO A 118 9.03 9.99 6.14
N CYS A 119 9.13 8.68 5.92
CA CYS A 119 7.96 7.88 5.52
C CYS A 119 6.81 7.90 6.54
N ARG A 120 7.10 8.01 7.83
CA ARG A 120 6.07 8.13 8.88
C ARG A 120 5.26 9.42 8.79
N GLU A 121 5.84 10.49 8.25
CA GLU A 121 5.20 11.79 8.05
C GLU A 121 4.54 11.90 6.68
N CYS A 122 4.77 10.91 5.81
CA CYS A 122 4.24 10.87 4.47
C CYS A 122 2.75 10.54 4.47
N LYS A 123 1.96 11.31 3.73
CA LYS A 123 0.51 11.11 3.57
C LYS A 123 0.16 9.69 3.08
N VAL A 124 1.01 9.07 2.26
CA VAL A 124 0.79 7.70 1.76
C VAL A 124 0.82 6.69 2.91
N TYR A 125 1.84 6.75 3.79
CA TYR A 125 1.91 5.86 4.93
C TYR A 125 0.81 6.16 5.96
N GLN A 126 0.54 7.43 6.23
CA GLN A 126 -0.55 7.82 7.12
C GLN A 126 -1.91 7.33 6.61
N SER A 127 -2.16 7.39 5.30
CA SER A 127 -3.38 6.86 4.69
C SER A 127 -3.47 5.33 4.82
N ALA A 128 -2.35 4.62 4.75
CA ALA A 128 -2.30 3.18 4.96
C ALA A 128 -2.75 2.78 6.39
N GLN A 129 -2.49 3.63 7.38
CA GLN A 129 -2.88 3.38 8.77
C GLN A 129 -4.40 3.51 9.02
N HIS A 130 -5.16 4.02 8.04
CA HIS A 130 -6.62 4.14 8.10
C HIS A 130 -7.28 3.04 7.27
N CYS A 131 -7.26 1.80 7.77
CA CYS A 131 -7.75 0.63 7.04
C CYS A 131 -9.22 0.71 6.61
N ASP A 132 -10.06 1.45 7.31
CA ASP A 132 -11.47 1.63 6.98
C ASP A 132 -11.66 2.49 5.73
N ASN A 133 -10.69 3.34 5.41
CA ASN A 133 -10.72 4.24 4.27
C ASN A 133 -9.96 3.72 3.03
N LEU A 134 -9.32 2.54 3.11
CA LEU A 134 -8.52 2.02 2.01
C LEU A 134 -9.36 1.81 0.74
N LYS A 135 -10.57 1.29 0.88
CA LYS A 135 -11.51 1.11 -0.23
C LYS A 135 -11.95 2.45 -0.83
N GLU A 136 -12.13 3.46 -0.02
CA GLU A 136 -12.47 4.81 -0.44
C GLU A 136 -11.31 5.47 -1.22
N LEU A 137 -10.08 5.33 -0.74
CA LEU A 137 -8.88 5.81 -1.43
C LEU A 137 -8.73 5.17 -2.82
N LEU A 138 -8.93 3.86 -2.92
CA LEU A 138 -8.87 3.15 -4.20
C LEU A 138 -10.00 3.55 -5.14
N ARG A 139 -11.21 3.83 -4.63
CA ARG A 139 -12.35 4.29 -5.42
C ARG A 139 -12.15 5.69 -5.99
N ARG A 140 -11.66 6.64 -5.19
CA ARG A 140 -11.42 8.02 -5.65
C ARG A 140 -10.50 8.04 -6.85
N HIS A 141 -9.48 7.22 -6.85
CA HIS A 141 -8.57 7.10 -7.97
C HIS A 141 -9.28 6.60 -9.25
N GLN A 142 -10.11 5.58 -9.15
CA GLN A 142 -10.84 5.05 -10.30
C GLN A 142 -11.76 6.10 -10.95
N MET A 143 -12.47 6.89 -10.16
CA MET A 143 -13.38 7.91 -10.68
C MET A 143 -12.65 9.01 -11.47
N ASN A 144 -11.49 9.45 -11.01
CA ASN A 144 -10.71 10.49 -11.71
C ASN A 144 -10.07 9.97 -13.00
N THR A 145 -9.70 8.71 -13.07
CA THR A 145 -9.06 8.10 -14.25
C THR A 145 -10.06 7.88 -15.39
N TRP A 146 -11.30 7.46 -15.09
CA TRP A 146 -12.35 7.25 -16.08
C TRP A 146 -12.86 8.54 -16.74
N GLN A 147 -12.76 9.68 -16.08
CA GLN A 147 -13.14 10.97 -16.64
C GLN A 147 -12.08 11.58 -17.58
N GLN A 148 -10.86 11.07 -17.57
CA GLN A 148 -9.73 11.61 -18.36
C GLN A 148 -9.31 10.73 -19.54
N THR A 149 -9.85 9.53 -19.67
CA THR A 149 -9.53 8.66 -20.81
C THR A 149 -10.69 8.73 -21.81
N PRO A 150 -10.52 9.36 -22.98
CA PRO A 150 -11.46 9.15 -24.10
C PRO A 150 -11.38 7.67 -24.46
N LEU A 151 -12.50 6.99 -24.42
CA LEU A 151 -12.64 5.62 -24.93
C LEU A 151 -12.37 5.60 -26.44
N ALA A 152 -11.11 5.52 -26.82
CA ALA A 152 -10.71 5.05 -28.14
C ALA A 152 -10.67 3.52 -28.11
N MET A 153 -11.83 2.90 -27.95
CA MET A 153 -11.98 1.49 -28.32
C MET A 153 -12.18 1.44 -29.82
N THR A 154 -11.11 1.20 -30.57
CA THR A 154 -11.23 0.66 -31.92
C THR A 154 -11.83 -0.75 -31.81
N PRO A 155 -12.90 -1.08 -32.54
CA PRO A 155 -13.40 -2.44 -32.57
C PRO A 155 -12.32 -3.31 -33.20
N HIS A 156 -11.85 -4.30 -32.48
CA HIS A 156 -11.03 -5.38 -33.01
C HIS A 156 -11.96 -6.15 -34.00
N GLU A 157 -11.71 -6.00 -35.29
CA GLU A 157 -12.34 -6.81 -36.31
C GLU A 157 -12.06 -8.28 -36.03
N ALA A 158 -13.09 -8.97 -35.58
CA ALA A 158 -13.09 -10.42 -35.52
C ALA A 158 -13.10 -10.95 -36.94
N SER A 159 -11.96 -11.38 -37.43
CA SER A 159 -11.86 -12.12 -38.68
C SER A 159 -12.55 -13.48 -38.52
N PRO A 160 -13.53 -13.85 -39.34
CA PRO A 160 -14.18 -15.15 -39.22
C PRO A 160 -13.20 -16.23 -39.71
N ALA A 161 -12.83 -17.13 -38.83
CA ALA A 161 -12.10 -18.33 -39.14
C ALA A 161 -12.97 -19.17 -40.11
N ARG A 162 -12.49 -19.37 -41.34
CA ARG A 162 -13.10 -20.26 -42.36
C ARG A 162 -13.04 -21.70 -41.83
N LEU A 163 -14.18 -22.27 -41.58
CA LEU A 163 -14.38 -23.69 -41.48
C LEU A 163 -14.15 -24.32 -42.86
N ASN A 164 -13.04 -24.99 -43.01
CA ASN A 164 -12.78 -25.82 -44.20
C ASN A 164 -13.50 -27.16 -44.01
N LYS A 165 -14.60 -27.34 -44.70
CA LYS A 165 -15.21 -28.65 -44.96
C LYS A 165 -14.50 -29.25 -46.18
N SER A 166 -13.86 -30.33 -46.02
CA SER A 166 -13.53 -31.44 -46.93
C SER A 166 -12.61 -32.39 -46.17
N ASP A 167 -13.11 -33.53 -45.76
CA ASP A 167 -13.00 -34.75 -46.56
C ASP A 167 -13.93 -35.82 -45.98
N GLU A 168 -14.99 -36.00 -46.72
CA GLU A 168 -15.68 -37.27 -46.86
C GLU A 168 -14.91 -38.04 -47.92
N VAL A 169 -14.52 -39.30 -47.65
CA VAL A 169 -14.57 -40.46 -48.56
C VAL A 169 -13.79 -41.66 -47.94
N LEU A 170 -14.53 -42.78 -47.84
CA LEU A 170 -14.18 -44.18 -47.67
C LEU A 170 -13.82 -44.70 -46.30
#